data_1e5de3df6703163db4caf9e5c979d6d0
#
_entry.id   1e5de3df6703163db4caf9e5c979d6d0
#
_cell.length_a   1.000
_cell.length_b   1.000
_cell.length_c   1.000
_cell.angle_alpha   90.00
_cell.angle_beta   90.00
_cell.angle_gamma   90.00
#
_symmetry.space_group_name_H-M   'P 1'
#
loop_
_entity.id
_entity.type
_entity.pdbx_description
1 polymer ?
#
loop_
_entity_poly.entity_id
_entity_poly.type
_entity_poly.pdbx_seq_one_letter_code
_entity_poly.pdbx_strand_id
1 'polypeptide(L)'
;MQVTWRSGANLRCERLDPDRVATTDDVGVAVAVPVPDLDELREISQRWNLGLHDDELSVYQALIEGALGSYEYVDAMYDASKPVAPERSSYRPDDADNEFGAWYVRCDLQDAESGPLSGKTFAIKDNVAVAGVPMMNGSRIVEGYVPTVDATVVSRILAAGGRILGKSACEDLCFSGASHTCATGPIRNPWDTSRTSGGSSGGSGALVAAGEVDMAIAGDQGGSIRMPSAFCGNVGLKPTFGLVPYTGAYPIEWTIDHLGPIARNMADLAAFLTAIAGPDGNDPRQPHAPSGIDYADGMEDGIDGLKIGVVAEGFGWEGLSDGVSDALVEAAAGRLADAGAIVEAFSMPEHRDALHVWNVIATDGAMWQMIRGNGYGMNYRGLFDPEQIEHTQRGWKTNAALTSKTLKFVLLCAEHTFSHTGGGAYARASNVRPQINAAVDAALGRFDVLCYPTLPFPATKIPSSDAPIDEYVARALEMIPNTAVSNVTGNPDLTIPVAAGGGLPVGMSIVGRQWDERTLIRVGRAYERLVGGFELSPMAKESLGG
;
A
#
# COMPACT_ATOMS: atom_id res chain seq x y z
N MET A 1 12.14 -8.63 31.59
CA MET A 1 12.66 -7.47 30.88
C MET A 1 11.46 -6.72 30.33
N GLN A 2 11.06 -5.65 30.95
CA GLN A 2 9.86 -4.90 30.58
C GLN A 2 10.23 -3.88 29.51
N VAL A 3 9.61 -3.95 28.34
CA VAL A 3 9.77 -2.96 27.26
C VAL A 3 8.65 -1.96 27.39
N THR A 4 8.96 -0.75 27.87
CA THR A 4 7.98 0.33 27.91
C THR A 4 8.08 1.14 26.64
N TRP A 5 7.03 1.18 25.87
CA TRP A 5 6.88 2.01 24.68
C TRP A 5 6.58 3.45 25.10
N ARG A 6 7.51 4.37 24.83
CA ARG A 6 7.23 5.82 24.81
C ARG A 6 7.42 6.31 23.37
N SER A 7 6.50 7.11 22.91
CA SER A 7 6.61 7.84 21.64
C SER A 7 7.90 8.66 21.62
N GLY A 8 8.78 8.39 20.68
CA GLY A 8 9.98 9.16 20.41
C GLY A 8 11.17 8.88 21.34
N ALA A 9 12.15 8.18 20.79
CA ALA A 9 13.55 8.04 21.24
C ALA A 9 13.83 7.28 22.55
N ASN A 10 14.63 6.22 22.40
CA ASN A 10 15.32 5.42 23.44
C ASN A 10 14.50 4.41 24.23
N LEU A 11 14.43 3.20 23.67
CA LEU A 11 14.11 1.98 24.41
C LEU A 11 15.15 1.77 25.55
N ARG A 12 14.73 1.91 26.80
CA ARG A 12 15.48 1.39 27.95
C ARG A 12 14.86 0.07 28.38
N CYS A 13 15.66 -0.99 28.32
CA CYS A 13 15.32 -2.26 28.92
C CYS A 13 15.55 -2.20 30.43
N GLU A 14 14.47 -2.25 31.22
CA GLU A 14 14.56 -2.49 32.66
C GLU A 14 14.37 -4.00 32.93
N ARG A 15 15.17 -4.55 33.85
CA ARG A 15 15.04 -5.96 34.24
C ARG A 15 13.77 -6.14 35.07
N LEU A 16 12.96 -7.13 34.72
CA LEU A 16 11.85 -7.58 35.55
C LEU A 16 12.40 -8.13 36.88
N ASP A 17 11.71 -7.78 37.95
CA ASP A 17 11.90 -8.39 39.25
C ASP A 17 11.50 -9.87 39.17
N PRO A 18 12.43 -10.81 39.41
CA PRO A 18 12.12 -12.24 39.29
C PRO A 18 11.08 -12.73 40.30
N ASP A 19 10.74 -11.96 41.34
CA ASP A 19 9.77 -12.31 42.36
C ASP A 19 8.34 -11.81 42.07
N ARG A 20 8.11 -11.13 40.94
CA ARG A 20 6.78 -10.75 40.49
C ARG A 20 6.27 -11.71 39.41
N VAL A 21 5.97 -12.92 39.77
CA VAL A 21 5.11 -13.82 39.01
C VAL A 21 3.67 -13.43 39.35
N ALA A 22 2.96 -12.83 38.40
CA ALA A 22 1.51 -12.60 38.54
C ALA A 22 0.83 -13.94 38.78
N THR A 23 0.01 -14.01 39.81
CA THR A 23 -0.81 -15.19 40.04
C THR A 23 -1.89 -15.29 38.97
N THR A 24 -2.22 -16.49 38.56
CA THR A 24 -3.11 -16.86 37.44
C THR A 24 -4.54 -16.28 37.47
N ASP A 25 -4.91 -15.55 38.51
CA ASP A 25 -6.29 -15.06 38.73
C ASP A 25 -6.58 -13.65 38.16
N ASP A 26 -5.56 -12.94 37.67
CA ASP A 26 -5.69 -11.53 37.14
C ASP A 26 -5.46 -11.41 35.63
N VAL A 27 -5.27 -12.51 34.92
CA VAL A 27 -4.99 -12.47 33.46
C VAL A 27 -6.28 -12.77 32.70
N GLY A 28 -6.77 -11.78 31.92
CA GLY A 28 -7.86 -12.01 30.97
C GLY A 28 -7.51 -13.22 30.09
N VAL A 29 -8.48 -14.13 29.91
CA VAL A 29 -8.30 -15.46 29.30
C VAL A 29 -7.62 -15.30 27.93
N ALA A 30 -6.32 -15.51 27.86
CA ALA A 30 -5.62 -15.83 26.63
C ALA A 30 -6.31 -17.08 26.03
N VAL A 31 -6.53 -17.09 24.71
CA VAL A 31 -7.06 -18.29 24.04
C VAL A 31 -5.93 -19.31 24.03
N ALA A 32 -5.80 -20.06 25.11
CA ALA A 32 -4.80 -21.13 25.20
C ALA A 32 -4.99 -22.08 24.02
N VAL A 33 -3.89 -22.42 23.33
CA VAL A 33 -3.93 -23.44 22.27
C VAL A 33 -4.34 -24.77 22.95
N PRO A 34 -5.50 -25.34 22.58
CA PRO A 34 -5.95 -26.56 23.26
C PRO A 34 -5.02 -27.74 22.94
N VAL A 35 -4.90 -28.66 23.87
CA VAL A 35 -4.25 -29.95 23.61
C VAL A 35 -5.05 -30.67 22.52
N PRO A 36 -4.44 -31.07 21.38
CA PRO A 36 -5.17 -31.72 20.29
C PRO A 36 -5.70 -33.08 20.75
N ASP A 37 -6.89 -33.42 20.30
CA ASP A 37 -7.39 -34.79 20.50
C ASP A 37 -6.74 -35.79 19.51
N LEU A 38 -6.98 -37.09 19.69
CA LEU A 38 -6.40 -38.13 18.84
C LEU A 38 -6.97 -38.08 17.40
N ASP A 39 -8.20 -37.60 17.22
CA ASP A 39 -8.80 -37.48 15.89
C ASP A 39 -8.12 -36.33 15.10
N GLU A 40 -7.88 -35.19 15.72
CA GLU A 40 -7.11 -34.10 15.14
C GLU A 40 -5.67 -34.52 14.78
N LEU A 41 -4.99 -35.24 15.67
CA LEU A 41 -3.64 -35.75 15.39
C LEU A 41 -3.64 -36.77 14.24
N ARG A 42 -4.69 -37.61 14.15
CA ARG A 42 -4.86 -38.54 13.03
C ARG A 42 -5.06 -37.84 11.71
N GLU A 43 -5.87 -36.76 11.67
CA GLU A 43 -6.03 -35.90 10.49
C GLU A 43 -4.72 -35.22 10.08
N ILE A 44 -3.95 -34.70 11.04
CA ILE A 44 -2.63 -34.11 10.80
C ILE A 44 -1.68 -35.17 10.23
N SER A 45 -1.62 -36.37 10.83
CA SER A 45 -0.78 -37.47 10.36
C SER A 45 -1.12 -37.87 8.93
N GLN A 46 -2.39 -37.99 8.58
CA GLN A 46 -2.86 -38.31 7.22
C GLN A 46 -2.49 -37.22 6.23
N ARG A 47 -2.73 -35.95 6.57
CA ARG A 47 -2.42 -34.81 5.71
C ARG A 47 -0.92 -34.72 5.36
N TRP A 48 -0.06 -35.11 6.28
CA TRP A 48 1.40 -35.09 6.11
C TRP A 48 2.00 -36.43 5.70
N ASN A 49 1.18 -37.49 5.55
CA ASN A 49 1.62 -38.86 5.27
C ASN A 49 2.69 -39.38 6.27
N LEU A 50 2.48 -39.10 7.57
CA LEU A 50 3.46 -39.47 8.60
C LEU A 50 3.42 -40.98 8.94
N GLY A 51 2.35 -41.70 8.61
CA GLY A 51 2.23 -43.15 8.81
C GLY A 51 2.17 -43.57 10.28
N LEU A 52 1.66 -42.70 11.18
CA LEU A 52 1.59 -42.95 12.62
C LEU A 52 0.38 -43.79 12.99
N HIS A 53 0.53 -44.68 14.02
CA HIS A 53 -0.51 -45.50 14.63
C HIS A 53 -1.05 -44.84 15.89
N ASP A 54 -2.23 -45.26 16.36
CA ASP A 54 -2.93 -44.64 17.50
C ASP A 54 -2.15 -44.71 18.84
N ASP A 55 -1.37 -45.74 19.04
CA ASP A 55 -0.48 -45.86 20.21
C ASP A 55 0.67 -44.84 20.19
N GLU A 56 1.22 -44.56 19.00
CA GLU A 56 2.22 -43.51 18.77
C GLU A 56 1.60 -42.13 18.95
N LEU A 57 0.40 -41.88 18.38
CA LEU A 57 -0.32 -40.60 18.50
C LEU A 57 -0.59 -40.24 19.97
N SER A 58 -0.89 -41.21 20.84
CA SER A 58 -1.08 -40.97 22.28
C SER A 58 0.21 -40.49 22.95
N VAL A 59 1.37 -41.00 22.54
CA VAL A 59 2.67 -40.51 23.04
C VAL A 59 2.95 -39.10 22.54
N TYR A 60 2.70 -38.81 21.24
CA TYR A 60 2.87 -37.46 20.69
C TYR A 60 1.93 -36.47 21.35
N GLN A 61 0.68 -36.83 21.66
CA GLN A 61 -0.27 -35.96 22.38
C GLN A 61 0.33 -35.48 23.72
N ALA A 62 0.87 -36.38 24.52
CA ALA A 62 1.50 -36.02 25.80
C ALA A 62 2.74 -35.14 25.64
N LEU A 63 3.53 -35.33 24.56
CA LEU A 63 4.68 -34.48 24.24
C LEU A 63 4.23 -33.08 23.78
N ILE A 64 3.15 -33.00 23.01
CA ILE A 64 2.56 -31.73 22.57
C ILE A 64 2.03 -30.95 23.78
N GLU A 65 1.30 -31.59 24.70
CA GLU A 65 0.82 -30.96 25.94
C GLU A 65 1.98 -30.29 26.70
N GLY A 66 3.10 -30.98 26.86
CA GLY A 66 4.31 -30.42 27.48
C GLY A 66 4.90 -29.22 26.68
N ALA A 67 4.83 -29.26 25.34
CA ALA A 67 5.32 -28.17 24.50
C ALA A 67 4.43 -26.92 24.55
N LEU A 68 3.11 -27.10 24.73
CA LEU A 68 2.14 -25.99 24.77
C LEU A 68 2.38 -25.06 25.97
N GLY A 69 3.00 -25.49 27.05
CA GLY A 69 3.39 -24.62 28.16
C GLY A 69 4.29 -23.43 27.75
N SER A 70 5.07 -23.55 26.66
CA SER A 70 5.84 -22.45 26.15
C SER A 70 4.96 -21.39 25.44
N TYR A 71 3.89 -21.80 24.80
CA TYR A 71 2.92 -20.91 24.16
C TYR A 71 2.16 -20.11 25.23
N GLU A 72 1.65 -20.77 26.25
CA GLU A 72 0.97 -20.11 27.38
C GLU A 72 1.89 -19.09 28.08
N TYR A 73 3.16 -19.44 28.26
CA TYR A 73 4.13 -18.51 28.87
C TYR A 73 4.39 -17.28 28.00
N VAL A 74 4.53 -17.45 26.68
CA VAL A 74 4.72 -16.34 25.74
C VAL A 74 3.47 -15.46 25.67
N ASP A 75 2.27 -16.05 25.65
CA ASP A 75 1.00 -15.33 25.67
C ASP A 75 0.88 -14.46 26.93
N ALA A 76 1.21 -15.01 28.11
CA ALA A 76 1.22 -14.24 29.35
C ALA A 76 2.25 -13.10 29.35
N MET A 77 3.44 -13.30 28.76
CA MET A 77 4.43 -12.25 28.58
C MET A 77 3.93 -11.14 27.65
N TYR A 78 3.29 -11.51 26.55
CA TYR A 78 2.75 -10.56 25.59
C TYR A 78 1.61 -9.75 26.22
N ASP A 79 0.64 -10.40 26.85
CA ASP A 79 -0.49 -9.74 27.53
C ASP A 79 -0.05 -8.75 28.61
N ALA A 80 1.04 -9.05 29.32
CA ALA A 80 1.62 -8.14 30.32
C ALA A 80 2.29 -6.89 29.69
N SER A 81 2.58 -6.91 28.40
CA SER A 81 3.35 -5.85 27.70
C SER A 81 2.62 -5.24 26.53
N LYS A 82 1.47 -5.78 26.11
CA LYS A 82 0.76 -5.28 24.94
C LYS A 82 0.28 -3.84 25.13
N PRO A 83 0.36 -3.02 24.08
CA PRO A 83 -0.11 -1.64 24.15
C PRO A 83 -1.63 -1.58 24.31
N VAL A 84 -2.10 -0.57 25.03
CA VAL A 84 -3.51 -0.23 25.13
C VAL A 84 -3.82 0.86 24.13
N ALA A 85 -4.85 0.65 23.31
CA ALA A 85 -5.30 1.65 22.36
C ALA A 85 -5.72 2.95 23.07
N PRO A 86 -5.32 4.12 22.55
CA PRO A 86 -5.84 5.38 23.04
C PRO A 86 -7.35 5.50 22.75
N GLU A 87 -8.08 6.19 23.62
CA GLU A 87 -9.47 6.55 23.32
C GLU A 87 -9.50 7.63 22.23
N ARG A 88 -9.99 7.28 21.04
CA ARG A 88 -10.15 8.19 19.90
C ARG A 88 -11.57 8.07 19.37
N SER A 89 -12.24 9.21 19.25
CA SER A 89 -13.59 9.26 18.68
C SER A 89 -13.55 9.10 17.17
N SER A 90 -14.40 8.25 16.64
CA SER A 90 -14.59 8.07 15.20
C SER A 90 -16.05 7.73 14.91
N TYR A 91 -16.49 8.00 13.67
CA TYR A 91 -17.83 7.66 13.21
C TYR A 91 -17.81 7.26 11.73
N ARG A 92 -18.77 6.44 11.34
CA ARG A 92 -19.01 6.11 9.94
C ARG A 92 -19.87 7.21 9.33
N PRO A 93 -19.41 7.92 8.28
CA PRO A 93 -20.23 8.94 7.62
C PRO A 93 -21.42 8.28 6.91
N ASP A 94 -22.52 9.00 6.80
CA ASP A 94 -23.63 8.60 5.94
C ASP A 94 -23.37 8.98 4.47
N ASP A 95 -24.27 8.61 3.57
CA ASP A 95 -24.12 8.84 2.13
C ASP A 95 -24.08 10.33 1.76
N ALA A 96 -24.69 11.21 2.56
CA ALA A 96 -24.70 12.65 2.32
C ALA A 96 -23.35 13.30 2.66
N ASP A 97 -22.67 12.75 3.68
CA ASP A 97 -21.34 13.19 4.10
C ASP A 97 -20.20 12.39 3.42
N ASN A 98 -20.53 11.51 2.46
CA ASN A 98 -19.58 10.62 1.77
C ASN A 98 -19.97 10.40 0.29
N GLU A 99 -20.19 11.48 -0.44
CA GLU A 99 -20.67 11.49 -1.83
C GLU A 99 -19.87 10.54 -2.75
N PHE A 100 -18.56 10.47 -2.55
CA PHE A 100 -17.68 9.63 -3.37
C PHE A 100 -17.55 8.19 -2.85
N GLY A 101 -18.13 7.84 -1.68
CA GLY A 101 -17.83 6.57 -1.00
C GLY A 101 -16.37 6.46 -0.57
N ALA A 102 -15.67 7.59 -0.43
CA ALA A 102 -14.24 7.66 -0.24
C ALA A 102 -13.78 7.55 1.23
N TRP A 103 -14.65 7.81 2.18
CA TRP A 103 -14.39 7.61 3.60
C TRP A 103 -14.91 6.24 4.08
N TYR A 104 -14.08 5.54 4.84
CA TYR A 104 -14.52 4.39 5.64
C TYR A 104 -15.03 4.86 7.01
N VAL A 105 -14.19 5.59 7.75
CA VAL A 105 -14.55 6.26 9.01
C VAL A 105 -13.93 7.65 9.07
N ARG A 106 -14.62 8.58 9.72
CA ARG A 106 -14.14 9.92 10.04
C ARG A 106 -13.65 9.96 11.49
N CYS A 107 -12.61 10.73 11.71
CA CYS A 107 -12.09 11.11 13.03
C CYS A 107 -11.49 12.52 12.94
N ASP A 108 -10.99 13.03 14.04
CA ASP A 108 -10.31 14.32 14.10
C ASP A 108 -9.16 14.22 15.11
N LEU A 109 -7.95 14.01 14.59
CA LEU A 109 -6.76 13.72 15.40
C LEU A 109 -5.66 14.71 15.09
N GLN A 110 -5.13 15.34 16.14
CA GLN A 110 -3.97 16.22 16.07
C GLN A 110 -3.23 16.18 17.41
N ASP A 111 -1.94 15.80 17.39
CA ASP A 111 -1.13 15.69 18.61
C ASP A 111 -0.26 16.94 18.83
N ALA A 112 0.44 17.41 17.78
CA ALA A 112 1.27 18.61 17.84
C ALA A 112 0.55 19.82 17.22
N GLU A 113 0.63 20.98 17.89
CA GLU A 113 0.05 22.24 17.39
C GLU A 113 0.93 22.91 16.31
N SER A 114 2.22 22.56 16.24
CA SER A 114 3.19 23.13 15.31
C SER A 114 4.10 22.08 14.72
N GLY A 115 4.60 22.33 13.51
CA GLY A 115 5.51 21.46 12.79
C GLY A 115 5.45 21.69 11.28
N PRO A 116 6.23 20.97 10.48
CA PRO A 116 6.29 21.17 9.03
C PRO A 116 4.98 20.85 8.31
N LEU A 117 4.05 20.12 8.95
CA LEU A 117 2.73 19.79 8.39
C LEU A 117 1.58 20.54 9.09
N SER A 118 1.88 21.58 9.88
CA SER A 118 0.86 22.38 10.57
C SER A 118 -0.11 23.04 9.58
N GLY A 119 -1.41 22.98 9.90
CA GLY A 119 -2.48 23.51 9.05
C GLY A 119 -2.84 22.59 7.87
N LYS A 120 -2.21 21.43 7.74
CA LYS A 120 -2.49 20.45 6.69
C LYS A 120 -3.36 19.32 7.22
N THR A 121 -4.32 18.89 6.39
CA THR A 121 -5.27 17.83 6.67
C THR A 121 -4.95 16.55 5.90
N PHE A 122 -5.20 15.39 6.54
CA PHE A 122 -4.80 14.09 6.02
C PHE A 122 -5.92 13.06 6.05
N ALA A 123 -5.99 12.23 5.01
CA ALA A 123 -6.67 10.95 5.02
C ALA A 123 -5.64 9.81 5.09
N ILE A 124 -5.97 8.76 5.83
CA ILE A 124 -5.11 7.58 5.99
C ILE A 124 -5.78 6.38 5.30
N LYS A 125 -5.13 5.79 4.32
CA LYS A 125 -5.65 4.58 3.65
C LYS A 125 -6.01 3.51 4.67
N ASP A 126 -7.13 2.83 4.47
CA ASP A 126 -7.70 1.93 5.47
C ASP A 126 -6.92 0.62 5.68
N ASN A 127 -5.85 0.38 4.93
CA ASN A 127 -4.88 -0.67 5.26
C ASN A 127 -3.77 -0.25 6.25
N VAL A 128 -3.77 1.01 6.71
CA VAL A 128 -2.78 1.58 7.63
C VAL A 128 -3.42 1.79 8.99
N ALA A 129 -2.82 1.24 10.03
CA ALA A 129 -3.33 1.28 11.39
C ALA A 129 -3.32 2.69 11.98
N VAL A 130 -4.47 3.11 12.52
CA VAL A 130 -4.64 4.27 13.39
C VAL A 130 -5.20 3.74 14.71
N ALA A 131 -4.41 3.81 15.78
CA ALA A 131 -4.78 3.23 17.07
C ALA A 131 -6.13 3.76 17.57
N GLY A 132 -7.00 2.89 18.04
CA GLY A 132 -8.33 3.26 18.54
C GLY A 132 -9.37 3.62 17.46
N VAL A 133 -8.99 3.59 16.16
CA VAL A 133 -9.89 3.88 15.03
C VAL A 133 -10.14 2.59 14.23
N PRO A 134 -11.42 2.22 13.97
CA PRO A 134 -11.75 1.00 13.25
C PRO A 134 -11.06 0.89 11.88
N MET A 135 -10.69 -0.32 11.50
CA MET A 135 -10.04 -0.70 10.25
C MET A 135 -10.77 -1.90 9.64
N MET A 136 -10.96 -1.90 8.32
CA MET A 136 -11.49 -3.05 7.58
C MET A 136 -10.67 -3.42 6.33
N ASN A 137 -9.71 -2.59 5.92
CA ASN A 137 -8.90 -2.80 4.72
C ASN A 137 -9.77 -3.11 3.47
N GLY A 138 -10.87 -2.39 3.31
CA GLY A 138 -11.84 -2.58 2.21
C GLY A 138 -12.57 -3.93 2.21
N SER A 139 -12.41 -4.78 3.22
CA SER A 139 -12.82 -6.18 3.24
C SER A 139 -13.67 -6.56 4.45
N ARG A 140 -14.69 -7.40 4.22
CA ARG A 140 -15.45 -8.05 5.30
C ARG A 140 -14.61 -9.01 6.14
N ILE A 141 -13.44 -9.42 5.64
CA ILE A 141 -12.50 -10.29 6.37
C ILE A 141 -11.91 -9.58 7.59
N VAL A 142 -11.62 -8.27 7.47
CA VAL A 142 -10.96 -7.48 8.52
C VAL A 142 -11.95 -6.56 9.26
N GLU A 143 -13.19 -6.44 8.77
CA GLU A 143 -14.20 -5.55 9.37
C GLU A 143 -14.37 -5.80 10.87
N GLY A 144 -14.36 -4.71 11.64
CA GLY A 144 -14.50 -4.73 13.10
C GLY A 144 -13.18 -4.83 13.87
N TYR A 145 -12.04 -4.90 13.18
CA TYR A 145 -10.74 -4.78 13.83
C TYR A 145 -10.45 -3.33 14.25
N VAL A 146 -9.87 -3.15 15.44
CA VAL A 146 -9.43 -1.85 15.96
C VAL A 146 -7.97 -1.97 16.40
N PRO A 147 -7.03 -1.29 15.70
CA PRO A 147 -5.62 -1.33 16.03
C PRO A 147 -5.31 -0.77 17.43
N THR A 148 -4.31 -1.32 18.10
CA THR A 148 -3.83 -0.84 19.40
C THR A 148 -2.66 0.13 19.29
N VAL A 149 -1.98 0.18 18.13
CA VAL A 149 -0.84 1.06 17.87
C VAL A 149 -1.04 1.83 16.58
N ASP A 150 -0.48 3.05 16.52
CA ASP A 150 -0.39 3.79 15.27
C ASP A 150 0.71 3.20 14.38
N ALA A 151 0.45 3.12 13.08
CA ALA A 151 1.50 2.91 12.10
C ALA A 151 2.55 4.04 12.20
N THR A 152 3.82 3.73 11.88
CA THR A 152 4.90 4.73 11.96
C THR A 152 4.58 6.00 11.18
N VAL A 153 3.98 5.89 9.98
CA VAL A 153 3.60 7.05 9.17
C VAL A 153 2.53 7.91 9.84
N VAL A 154 1.60 7.31 10.59
CA VAL A 154 0.55 8.01 11.35
C VAL A 154 1.18 8.80 12.50
N SER A 155 2.02 8.16 13.31
CA SER A 155 2.75 8.83 14.40
C SER A 155 3.59 9.99 13.89
N ARG A 156 4.24 9.85 12.72
CA ARG A 156 5.05 10.91 12.10
C ARG A 156 4.21 12.07 11.59
N ILE A 157 3.06 11.83 10.99
CA ILE A 157 2.13 12.90 10.56
C ILE A 157 1.67 13.71 11.78
N LEU A 158 1.21 13.04 12.84
CA LEU A 158 0.74 13.69 14.07
C LEU A 158 1.85 14.48 14.76
N ALA A 159 3.06 13.90 14.86
CA ALA A 159 4.22 14.57 15.44
C ALA A 159 4.69 15.77 14.61
N ALA A 160 4.47 15.78 13.29
CA ALA A 160 4.78 16.89 12.40
C ALA A 160 3.71 18.01 12.38
N GLY A 161 2.65 17.91 13.20
CA GLY A 161 1.57 18.88 13.31
C GLY A 161 0.44 18.69 12.30
N GLY A 162 0.43 17.59 11.56
CA GLY A 162 -0.65 17.23 10.64
C GLY A 162 -1.95 16.84 11.39
N ARG A 163 -3.11 17.12 10.78
CA ARG A 163 -4.43 16.79 11.31
C ARG A 163 -5.06 15.67 10.49
N ILE A 164 -5.33 14.53 11.10
CA ILE A 164 -5.92 13.35 10.45
C ILE A 164 -7.45 13.43 10.57
N LEU A 165 -8.16 13.43 9.43
CA LEU A 165 -9.63 13.56 9.37
C LEU A 165 -10.34 12.22 9.21
N GLY A 166 -9.63 11.11 9.02
CA GLY A 166 -10.24 9.79 8.93
C GLY A 166 -9.44 8.77 8.12
N LYS A 167 -10.08 7.59 7.97
CA LYS A 167 -9.60 6.48 7.17
C LYS A 167 -10.27 6.51 5.79
N SER A 168 -9.48 6.57 4.73
CA SER A 168 -9.98 6.53 3.35
C SER A 168 -10.26 5.10 2.90
N ALA A 169 -11.42 4.87 2.27
CA ALA A 169 -11.81 3.58 1.74
C ALA A 169 -10.80 3.05 0.70
N CYS A 170 -10.60 1.75 0.66
CA CYS A 170 -9.72 1.08 -0.28
C CYS A 170 -10.36 -0.20 -0.82
N GLU A 171 -9.76 -0.78 -1.84
CA GLU A 171 -10.22 -2.01 -2.45
C GLU A 171 -10.10 -3.22 -1.50
N ASP A 172 -10.89 -4.28 -1.77
CA ASP A 172 -10.94 -5.53 -0.99
C ASP A 172 -9.55 -6.13 -0.79
N LEU A 173 -9.04 -6.09 0.44
CA LEU A 173 -7.66 -6.41 0.84
C LEU A 173 -6.60 -5.73 -0.05
N CYS A 174 -6.90 -4.55 -0.59
CA CYS A 174 -6.03 -3.80 -1.51
C CYS A 174 -5.66 -4.53 -2.81
N PHE A 175 -6.39 -5.57 -3.22
CA PHE A 175 -6.07 -6.39 -4.40
C PHE A 175 -6.93 -6.04 -5.62
N SER A 176 -6.88 -4.78 -6.06
CA SER A 176 -7.52 -4.26 -7.28
C SER A 176 -6.91 -2.90 -7.62
N GLY A 177 -6.81 -2.58 -8.91
CA GLY A 177 -6.36 -1.26 -9.39
C GLY A 177 -7.52 -0.30 -9.72
N ALA A 178 -8.77 -0.77 -9.61
CA ALA A 178 -9.97 0.03 -9.82
C ALA A 178 -10.53 0.57 -8.48
N SER A 179 -11.84 0.79 -8.38
CA SER A 179 -12.45 1.32 -7.17
C SER A 179 -13.83 0.74 -6.87
N HIS A 180 -14.08 -0.50 -7.36
CA HIS A 180 -15.41 -1.13 -7.29
C HIS A 180 -15.44 -2.42 -6.46
N THR A 181 -14.31 -2.84 -5.89
CA THR A 181 -14.23 -4.08 -5.09
C THR A 181 -14.37 -3.84 -3.59
N CYS A 182 -14.35 -2.58 -3.14
CA CYS A 182 -14.51 -2.23 -1.73
C CYS A 182 -15.82 -2.75 -1.14
N ALA A 183 -15.77 -3.37 0.02
CA ALA A 183 -16.94 -3.95 0.68
C ALA A 183 -18.00 -2.91 1.13
N THR A 184 -17.63 -1.62 1.19
CA THR A 184 -18.57 -0.52 1.49
C THR A 184 -19.22 0.08 0.25
N GLY A 185 -18.87 -0.40 -0.93
CA GLY A 185 -19.37 0.08 -2.22
C GLY A 185 -18.28 0.76 -3.07
N PRO A 186 -18.60 1.13 -4.31
CA PRO A 186 -17.63 1.71 -5.22
C PRO A 186 -17.20 3.11 -4.79
N ILE A 187 -15.91 3.41 -4.97
CA ILE A 187 -15.35 4.74 -4.72
C ILE A 187 -15.34 5.51 -6.05
N ARG A 188 -15.98 6.65 -6.07
CA ARG A 188 -16.27 7.43 -7.27
C ARG A 188 -15.21 8.50 -7.53
N ASN A 189 -14.99 8.78 -8.82
CA ASN A 189 -14.02 9.79 -9.25
C ASN A 189 -14.63 11.21 -9.16
N PRO A 190 -13.98 12.18 -8.51
CA PRO A 190 -14.47 13.57 -8.43
C PRO A 190 -14.53 14.33 -9.78
N TRP A 191 -13.92 13.80 -10.84
CA TRP A 191 -14.04 14.36 -12.19
C TRP A 191 -15.30 13.87 -12.93
N ASP A 192 -15.72 12.65 -12.66
CA ASP A 192 -16.94 12.02 -13.18
C ASP A 192 -17.34 10.88 -12.27
N THR A 193 -18.39 11.04 -11.48
CA THR A 193 -18.85 10.08 -10.46
C THR A 193 -19.36 8.75 -11.03
N SER A 194 -19.52 8.63 -12.35
CA SER A 194 -19.80 7.36 -13.03
C SER A 194 -18.54 6.51 -13.27
N ARG A 195 -17.34 7.05 -12.96
CA ARG A 195 -16.04 6.45 -13.26
C ARG A 195 -15.29 6.07 -12.00
N THR A 196 -14.34 5.17 -12.21
CA THR A 196 -13.41 4.72 -11.17
C THR A 196 -12.51 5.87 -10.69
N SER A 197 -12.26 5.93 -9.38
CA SER A 197 -11.19 6.77 -8.82
C SER A 197 -9.81 6.11 -8.90
N GLY A 198 -9.73 4.88 -9.42
CA GLY A 198 -8.54 4.05 -9.34
C GLY A 198 -8.39 3.39 -7.97
N GLY A 199 -7.49 2.42 -7.88
CA GLY A 199 -7.26 1.62 -6.68
C GLY A 199 -5.81 1.14 -6.57
N SER A 200 -5.58 0.50 -5.48
CA SER A 200 -6.43 0.21 -4.32
C SER A 200 -6.61 1.40 -3.36
N SER A 201 -5.89 2.51 -3.51
CA SER A 201 -6.03 3.71 -2.66
C SER A 201 -7.05 4.70 -3.23
N GLY A 202 -8.20 4.18 -3.69
CA GLY A 202 -9.23 4.98 -4.38
C GLY A 202 -9.77 6.13 -3.53
N GLY A 203 -10.07 5.87 -2.26
CA GLY A 203 -10.52 6.90 -1.33
C GLY A 203 -9.46 7.99 -1.10
N SER A 204 -8.17 7.61 -0.96
CA SER A 204 -7.08 8.58 -0.81
C SER A 204 -7.00 9.52 -2.03
N GLY A 205 -7.04 8.95 -3.26
CA GLY A 205 -7.02 9.75 -4.49
C GLY A 205 -8.25 10.63 -4.64
N ALA A 206 -9.45 10.10 -4.38
CA ALA A 206 -10.70 10.85 -4.51
C ALA A 206 -10.78 12.02 -3.52
N LEU A 207 -10.43 11.82 -2.24
CA LEU A 207 -10.51 12.86 -1.20
C LEU A 207 -9.54 14.02 -1.46
N VAL A 208 -8.32 13.73 -1.91
CA VAL A 208 -7.36 14.77 -2.31
C VAL A 208 -7.85 15.53 -3.53
N ALA A 209 -8.37 14.83 -4.55
CA ALA A 209 -8.89 15.45 -5.77
C ALA A 209 -10.18 16.25 -5.54
N ALA A 210 -11.02 15.87 -4.57
CA ALA A 210 -12.21 16.62 -4.19
C ALA A 210 -11.91 17.84 -3.31
N GLY A 211 -10.68 17.95 -2.78
CA GLY A 211 -10.30 19.03 -1.87
C GLY A 211 -10.79 18.82 -0.43
N GLU A 212 -11.27 17.62 -0.07
CA GLU A 212 -11.69 17.30 1.30
C GLU A 212 -10.52 17.17 2.26
N VAL A 213 -9.36 16.80 1.77
CA VAL A 213 -8.08 16.81 2.50
C VAL A 213 -6.98 17.40 1.63
N ASP A 214 -5.92 17.90 2.26
CA ASP A 214 -4.76 18.40 1.52
C ASP A 214 -3.92 17.26 0.95
N MET A 215 -3.74 16.20 1.72
CA MET A 215 -2.86 15.08 1.43
C MET A 215 -3.43 13.77 1.95
N ALA A 216 -2.95 12.64 1.41
CA ALA A 216 -3.34 11.33 1.92
C ALA A 216 -2.16 10.34 1.91
N ILE A 217 -2.09 9.46 2.93
CA ILE A 217 -1.29 8.25 2.87
C ILE A 217 -1.99 7.24 1.97
N ALA A 218 -1.19 6.59 1.12
CA ALA A 218 -1.61 5.53 0.22
C ALA A 218 -0.59 4.38 0.22
N GLY A 219 -1.01 3.20 -0.25
CA GLY A 219 -0.12 2.04 -0.42
C GLY A 219 -0.01 1.67 -1.89
N ASP A 220 1.11 1.07 -2.31
CA ASP A 220 1.39 0.70 -3.70
C ASP A 220 2.13 -0.63 -3.76
N GLN A 221 1.49 -1.65 -4.32
CA GLN A 221 2.02 -2.99 -4.54
C GLN A 221 2.07 -3.35 -6.04
N GLY A 222 1.31 -2.61 -6.85
CA GLY A 222 1.21 -2.79 -8.29
C GLY A 222 0.79 -1.50 -9.01
N GLY A 223 0.86 -0.34 -8.30
CA GLY A 223 0.43 0.95 -8.82
C GLY A 223 -0.58 1.68 -7.93
N SER A 224 -0.87 1.17 -6.73
CA SER A 224 -2.02 1.65 -5.95
C SER A 224 -1.87 3.05 -5.31
N ILE A 225 -0.72 3.72 -5.42
CA ILE A 225 -0.57 5.19 -5.26
C ILE A 225 -0.79 5.87 -6.61
N ARG A 226 -0.15 5.34 -7.64
CA ARG A 226 -0.01 5.94 -8.96
C ARG A 226 -1.30 5.90 -9.78
N MET A 227 -2.03 4.77 -9.74
CA MET A 227 -3.32 4.61 -10.43
C MET A 227 -4.36 5.62 -9.97
N PRO A 228 -4.68 5.75 -8.66
CA PRO A 228 -5.63 6.75 -8.22
C PRO A 228 -5.11 8.17 -8.42
N SER A 229 -3.79 8.42 -8.36
CA SER A 229 -3.23 9.73 -8.71
C SER A 229 -3.45 10.08 -10.17
N ALA A 230 -3.19 9.15 -11.10
CA ALA A 230 -3.40 9.34 -12.52
C ALA A 230 -4.88 9.57 -12.87
N PHE A 231 -5.80 8.75 -12.33
CA PHE A 231 -7.23 8.85 -12.64
C PHE A 231 -7.92 10.05 -11.97
N CYS A 232 -7.42 10.51 -10.83
CA CYS A 232 -8.00 11.64 -10.10
C CYS A 232 -7.26 12.97 -10.32
N GLY A 233 -6.16 12.99 -11.10
CA GLY A 233 -5.42 14.21 -11.40
C GLY A 233 -4.60 14.76 -10.22
N ASN A 234 -4.11 13.88 -9.35
CA ASN A 234 -3.23 14.23 -8.25
C ASN A 234 -1.76 13.95 -8.59
N VAL A 235 -0.85 14.49 -7.78
CA VAL A 235 0.52 14.01 -7.72
C VAL A 235 0.64 12.90 -6.69
N GLY A 236 1.31 11.79 -7.06
CA GLY A 236 1.48 10.65 -6.16
C GLY A 236 2.83 10.00 -6.33
N LEU A 237 3.52 9.75 -5.24
CA LEU A 237 4.85 9.15 -5.26
C LEU A 237 4.86 7.78 -4.60
N LYS A 238 5.18 6.74 -5.39
CA LYS A 238 5.69 5.48 -4.87
C LYS A 238 7.19 5.67 -4.61
N PRO A 239 7.63 5.77 -3.36
CA PRO A 239 9.06 6.01 -3.07
C PRO A 239 9.91 4.77 -3.36
N THR A 240 11.22 4.89 -3.21
CA THR A 240 12.14 3.75 -3.20
C THR A 240 11.69 2.70 -2.18
N PHE A 241 11.82 1.42 -2.54
CA PHE A 241 11.49 0.32 -1.64
C PHE A 241 12.21 0.45 -0.30
N GLY A 242 11.45 0.46 0.78
CA GLY A 242 11.98 0.63 2.14
C GLY A 242 12.26 2.08 2.56
N LEU A 243 12.05 3.11 1.73
CA LEU A 243 12.25 4.50 2.16
C LEU A 243 11.24 4.94 3.21
N VAL A 244 9.97 4.65 2.99
CA VAL A 244 8.90 4.89 3.95
C VAL A 244 8.60 3.58 4.69
N PRO A 245 8.61 3.55 6.03
CA PRO A 245 8.36 2.34 6.80
C PRO A 245 6.94 1.82 6.58
N TYR A 246 6.82 0.51 6.50
CA TYR A 246 5.54 -0.19 6.36
C TYR A 246 4.98 -0.68 7.71
N THR A 247 5.68 -0.42 8.79
CA THR A 247 5.27 -0.80 10.16
C THR A 247 3.88 -0.28 10.48
N GLY A 248 2.97 -1.20 10.82
CA GLY A 248 1.57 -0.91 11.12
C GLY A 248 0.67 -0.82 9.88
N ALA A 249 1.15 -1.21 8.69
CA ALA A 249 0.31 -1.36 7.50
C ALA A 249 0.02 -2.85 7.21
N TYR A 250 -1.21 -3.15 6.81
CA TYR A 250 -1.60 -4.50 6.40
C TYR A 250 -0.91 -4.88 5.08
N PRO A 251 -0.07 -5.91 5.05
CA PRO A 251 0.72 -6.26 3.87
C PRO A 251 -0.05 -7.12 2.87
N ILE A 252 0.36 -7.01 1.59
CA ILE A 252 0.00 -7.96 0.53
C ILE A 252 1.16 -8.92 0.28
N GLU A 253 2.34 -8.36 -0.03
CA GLU A 253 3.56 -9.09 -0.32
C GLU A 253 4.78 -8.22 0.01
N TRP A 254 5.62 -8.70 0.94
CA TRP A 254 6.70 -7.92 1.55
C TRP A 254 7.71 -7.32 0.60
N THR A 255 7.94 -7.94 -0.57
CA THR A 255 9.00 -7.49 -1.50
C THR A 255 8.52 -6.46 -2.52
N ILE A 256 7.20 -6.15 -2.54
CA ILE A 256 6.60 -5.13 -3.41
C ILE A 256 5.73 -4.12 -2.65
N ASP A 257 5.54 -4.29 -1.34
CA ASP A 257 4.75 -3.38 -0.52
C ASP A 257 5.44 -2.02 -0.32
N HIS A 258 4.72 -0.92 -0.63
CA HIS A 258 5.16 0.45 -0.40
C HIS A 258 4.06 1.28 0.25
N LEU A 259 4.44 2.27 1.06
CA LEU A 259 3.60 3.40 1.44
C LEU A 259 4.17 4.69 0.85
N GLY A 260 3.31 5.65 0.54
CA GLY A 260 3.75 6.95 0.05
C GLY A 260 2.64 8.00 0.00
N PRO A 261 3.02 9.24 -0.35
CA PRO A 261 2.14 10.40 -0.35
C PRO A 261 1.32 10.53 -1.64
N ILE A 262 0.08 11.01 -1.49
CA ILE A 262 -0.72 11.66 -2.54
C ILE A 262 -1.00 13.09 -2.10
N ALA A 263 -0.83 14.06 -3.02
CA ALA A 263 -1.07 15.48 -2.78
C ALA A 263 -1.64 16.16 -4.04
N ARG A 264 -2.07 17.43 -3.92
CA ARG A 264 -2.53 18.22 -5.07
C ARG A 264 -1.40 18.90 -5.85
N ASN A 265 -0.22 19.09 -5.21
CA ASN A 265 0.90 19.82 -5.79
C ASN A 265 2.24 19.25 -5.30
N MET A 266 3.32 19.63 -5.98
CA MET A 266 4.66 19.11 -5.68
C MET A 266 5.22 19.59 -4.35
N ALA A 267 4.89 20.82 -3.91
CA ALA A 267 5.41 21.34 -2.64
C ALA A 267 4.84 20.57 -1.43
N ASP A 268 3.53 20.32 -1.43
CA ASP A 268 2.87 19.51 -0.40
C ASP A 268 3.37 18.06 -0.42
N LEU A 269 3.57 17.47 -1.61
CA LEU A 269 4.12 16.12 -1.74
C LEU A 269 5.54 16.01 -1.14
N ALA A 270 6.41 16.98 -1.43
CA ALA A 270 7.79 17.02 -0.92
C ALA A 270 7.84 17.17 0.61
N ALA A 271 7.04 18.10 1.17
CA ALA A 271 6.94 18.29 2.62
C ALA A 271 6.40 17.03 3.31
N PHE A 272 5.42 16.37 2.71
CA PHE A 272 4.85 15.15 3.24
C PHE A 272 5.87 13.99 3.23
N LEU A 273 6.57 13.77 2.10
CA LEU A 273 7.61 12.75 2.03
C LEU A 273 8.71 13.01 3.07
N THR A 274 9.12 14.26 3.24
CA THR A 274 10.11 14.66 4.25
C THR A 274 9.69 14.23 5.66
N ALA A 275 8.41 14.37 5.98
CA ALA A 275 7.91 14.02 7.31
C ALA A 275 7.85 12.50 7.54
N ILE A 276 7.55 11.69 6.51
CA ILE A 276 7.28 10.25 6.71
C ILE A 276 8.45 9.33 6.34
N ALA A 277 9.46 9.82 5.59
CA ALA A 277 10.59 9.02 5.11
C ALA A 277 11.61 8.68 6.22
N GLY A 278 12.41 7.65 5.95
CA GLY A 278 13.53 7.22 6.80
C GLY A 278 13.19 6.05 7.72
N PRO A 279 14.24 5.39 8.27
CA PRO A 279 14.08 4.16 9.04
C PRO A 279 13.33 4.39 10.37
N ASP A 280 12.59 3.38 10.82
CA ASP A 280 11.88 3.39 12.11
C ASP A 280 12.45 2.37 13.12
N GLY A 281 13.37 1.52 12.69
CA GLY A 281 13.97 0.47 13.51
C GLY A 281 13.12 -0.79 13.66
N ASN A 282 11.91 -0.81 13.11
CA ASN A 282 10.97 -1.92 13.16
C ASN A 282 10.74 -2.59 11.81
N ASP A 283 10.83 -1.85 10.71
CA ASP A 283 10.70 -2.39 9.36
C ASP A 283 12.03 -2.99 8.89
N PRO A 284 12.13 -4.32 8.73
CA PRO A 284 13.37 -4.99 8.35
C PRO A 284 13.82 -4.69 6.91
N ARG A 285 13.00 -4.01 6.11
CA ARG A 285 13.27 -3.66 4.71
C ARG A 285 14.07 -2.37 4.55
N GLN A 286 14.45 -1.72 5.67
CA GLN A 286 15.07 -0.39 5.73
C GLN A 286 16.59 -0.37 6.05
N PRO A 287 17.41 -1.42 5.75
CA PRO A 287 18.81 -1.43 6.18
C PRO A 287 19.66 -0.32 5.55
N HIS A 288 19.21 0.25 4.43
CA HIS A 288 19.92 1.28 3.68
C HIS A 288 19.10 2.56 3.49
N ALA A 289 17.94 2.68 4.12
CA ALA A 289 17.11 3.86 3.99
C ALA A 289 17.82 5.11 4.55
N PRO A 290 17.92 6.18 3.75
CA PRO A 290 18.48 7.43 4.24
C PRO A 290 17.57 8.07 5.30
N SER A 291 18.15 8.90 6.18
CA SER A 291 17.42 9.64 7.21
C SER A 291 17.78 11.12 7.18
N GLY A 292 16.85 11.97 7.64
CA GLY A 292 17.09 13.40 7.76
C GLY A 292 17.24 14.14 6.44
N ILE A 293 16.66 13.59 5.37
CA ILE A 293 16.65 14.21 4.04
C ILE A 293 15.45 15.17 3.95
N ASP A 294 15.71 16.41 3.54
CA ASP A 294 14.67 17.34 3.10
C ASP A 294 14.44 17.14 1.60
N TYR A 295 13.27 16.61 1.27
CA TYR A 295 12.90 16.32 -0.13
C TYR A 295 12.42 17.57 -0.90
N ALA A 296 12.22 18.71 -0.24
CA ALA A 296 11.97 20.00 -0.87
C ALA A 296 13.26 20.73 -1.30
N ASP A 297 14.42 20.32 -0.75
CA ASP A 297 15.70 20.92 -1.09
C ASP A 297 16.07 20.64 -2.55
N GLY A 298 16.41 21.70 -3.29
CA GLY A 298 16.71 21.67 -4.73
C GLY A 298 15.47 21.53 -5.65
N MET A 299 14.25 21.51 -5.11
CA MET A 299 13.03 21.40 -5.93
C MET A 299 12.88 22.54 -6.97
N GLU A 300 13.40 23.71 -6.64
CA GLU A 300 13.29 24.94 -7.47
C GLU A 300 14.47 25.15 -8.44
N ASP A 301 15.46 24.25 -8.46
CA ASP A 301 16.72 24.43 -9.22
C ASP A 301 16.55 24.28 -10.75
N GLY A 302 15.34 23.97 -11.23
CA GLY A 302 15.06 23.75 -12.67
C GLY A 302 15.64 22.42 -13.15
N ILE A 303 15.53 22.14 -14.44
CA ILE A 303 15.91 20.85 -15.05
C ILE A 303 16.84 21.00 -16.27
N ASP A 304 17.48 22.16 -16.43
CA ASP A 304 18.40 22.42 -17.54
C ASP A 304 19.50 21.35 -17.59
N GLY A 305 19.69 20.76 -18.76
CA GLY A 305 20.67 19.70 -19.02
C GLY A 305 20.34 18.31 -18.47
N LEU A 306 19.25 18.11 -17.70
CA LEU A 306 18.83 16.78 -17.28
C LEU A 306 18.41 15.92 -18.47
N LYS A 307 18.82 14.67 -18.47
CA LYS A 307 18.48 13.70 -19.52
C LYS A 307 17.25 12.89 -19.12
N ILE A 308 16.22 12.93 -19.95
CA ILE A 308 14.95 12.26 -19.75
C ILE A 308 14.77 11.19 -20.83
N GLY A 309 14.70 9.92 -20.42
CA GLY A 309 14.45 8.80 -21.33
C GLY A 309 12.96 8.50 -21.45
N VAL A 310 12.39 8.60 -22.65
CA VAL A 310 11.01 8.16 -22.90
C VAL A 310 11.02 6.70 -23.31
N VAL A 311 10.43 5.82 -22.47
CA VAL A 311 10.43 4.37 -22.66
C VAL A 311 9.38 3.99 -23.68
N ALA A 312 9.77 3.53 -24.87
CA ALA A 312 8.87 3.22 -25.97
C ALA A 312 7.85 2.13 -25.62
N GLU A 313 8.24 1.12 -24.83
CA GLU A 313 7.39 -0.01 -24.41
C GLU A 313 6.28 0.37 -23.42
N GLY A 314 6.35 1.56 -22.82
CA GLY A 314 5.28 2.11 -21.97
C GLY A 314 4.07 2.56 -22.77
N PHE A 315 4.18 2.68 -24.08
CA PHE A 315 3.13 3.12 -25.00
C PHE A 315 2.58 1.98 -25.84
N GLY A 316 1.39 2.18 -26.43
CA GLY A 316 0.81 1.25 -27.41
C GLY A 316 0.56 -0.16 -26.86
N TRP A 317 0.00 -0.29 -25.68
CA TRP A 317 -0.42 -1.60 -25.14
C TRP A 317 -1.60 -2.13 -25.95
N GLU A 318 -1.42 -3.27 -26.62
CA GLU A 318 -2.42 -3.87 -27.50
C GLU A 318 -3.71 -4.17 -26.74
N GLY A 319 -4.84 -3.66 -27.27
CA GLY A 319 -6.16 -3.81 -26.66
C GLY A 319 -6.42 -2.98 -25.40
N LEU A 320 -5.45 -2.17 -24.94
CA LEU A 320 -5.56 -1.32 -23.75
C LEU A 320 -5.36 0.17 -24.04
N SER A 321 -4.27 0.54 -24.71
CA SER A 321 -3.98 1.95 -25.00
C SER A 321 -5.06 2.59 -25.87
N ASP A 322 -5.55 3.77 -25.45
CA ASP A 322 -6.57 4.53 -26.20
C ASP A 322 -5.96 5.49 -27.24
N GLY A 323 -4.64 5.60 -27.29
CA GLY A 323 -3.89 6.47 -28.18
C GLY A 323 -3.96 7.96 -27.81
N VAL A 324 -4.99 8.39 -27.10
CA VAL A 324 -5.10 9.79 -26.61
C VAL A 324 -4.22 9.99 -25.41
N SER A 325 -4.25 9.07 -24.45
CA SER A 325 -3.37 9.10 -23.28
C SER A 325 -1.90 9.04 -23.68
N ASP A 326 -1.56 8.15 -24.62
CA ASP A 326 -0.20 8.05 -25.16
C ASP A 326 0.26 9.39 -25.77
N ALA A 327 -0.54 9.99 -26.64
CA ALA A 327 -0.20 11.27 -27.29
C ALA A 327 -0.07 12.43 -26.28
N LEU A 328 -0.91 12.48 -25.25
CA LEU A 328 -0.83 13.49 -24.18
C LEU A 328 0.47 13.36 -23.38
N VAL A 329 0.89 12.14 -23.07
CA VAL A 329 2.13 11.90 -22.31
C VAL A 329 3.36 12.16 -23.18
N GLU A 330 3.36 11.78 -24.47
CA GLU A 330 4.43 12.16 -25.41
C GLU A 330 4.59 13.67 -25.50
N ALA A 331 3.48 14.41 -25.63
CA ALA A 331 3.50 15.87 -25.66
C ALA A 331 3.99 16.47 -24.34
N ALA A 332 3.60 15.89 -23.20
CA ALA A 332 4.05 16.33 -21.88
C ALA A 332 5.56 16.12 -21.67
N ALA A 333 6.07 14.94 -22.05
CA ALA A 333 7.50 14.65 -22.02
C ALA A 333 8.28 15.63 -22.94
N GLY A 334 7.75 15.91 -24.15
CA GLY A 334 8.33 16.90 -25.07
C GLY A 334 8.41 18.30 -24.47
N ARG A 335 7.39 18.73 -23.69
CA ARG A 335 7.41 20.04 -23.03
C ARG A 335 8.50 20.19 -21.96
N LEU A 336 9.01 19.10 -21.40
CA LEU A 336 10.16 19.18 -20.47
C LEU A 336 11.42 19.72 -21.17
N ALA A 337 11.52 19.57 -22.50
CA ALA A 337 12.59 20.21 -23.29
C ALA A 337 12.48 21.76 -23.31
N ASP A 338 11.29 22.33 -23.18
CA ASP A 338 11.09 23.77 -23.06
C ASP A 338 11.69 24.34 -21.76
N ALA A 339 11.88 23.47 -20.73
CA ALA A 339 12.55 23.80 -19.48
C ALA A 339 14.05 23.44 -19.49
N GLY A 340 14.63 23.12 -20.64
CA GLY A 340 16.05 22.86 -20.85
C GLY A 340 16.48 21.39 -20.71
N ALA A 341 15.56 20.45 -20.48
CA ALA A 341 15.90 19.04 -20.42
C ALA A 341 16.23 18.47 -21.81
N ILE A 342 17.05 17.42 -21.84
CA ILE A 342 17.37 16.64 -23.04
C ILE A 342 16.46 15.41 -23.06
N VAL A 343 15.46 15.38 -23.94
CA VAL A 343 14.46 14.31 -24.02
C VAL A 343 14.77 13.38 -25.19
N GLU A 344 14.90 12.08 -24.93
CA GLU A 344 15.23 11.05 -25.94
C GLU A 344 14.34 9.82 -25.75
N ALA A 345 13.69 9.34 -26.82
CA ALA A 345 12.99 8.07 -26.83
C ALA A 345 13.97 6.90 -26.99
N PHE A 346 13.75 5.81 -26.24
CA PHE A 346 14.57 4.62 -26.33
C PHE A 346 13.75 3.36 -26.05
N SER A 347 14.29 2.19 -26.41
CA SER A 347 13.66 0.88 -26.19
C SER A 347 14.23 0.20 -24.94
N MET A 348 13.34 -0.37 -24.12
CA MET A 348 13.62 -1.20 -22.95
C MET A 348 12.55 -2.31 -22.85
N PRO A 349 12.69 -3.40 -23.62
CA PRO A 349 11.69 -4.49 -23.66
C PRO A 349 11.33 -5.09 -22.30
N GLU A 350 12.27 -5.08 -21.37
CA GLU A 350 12.11 -5.56 -19.99
C GLU A 350 11.01 -4.79 -19.23
N HIS A 351 10.62 -3.60 -19.71
CA HIS A 351 9.47 -2.86 -19.19
C HIS A 351 8.17 -3.71 -19.25
N ARG A 352 7.96 -4.40 -20.38
CA ARG A 352 6.79 -5.27 -20.56
C ARG A 352 6.95 -6.61 -19.83
N ASP A 353 8.17 -7.17 -19.80
CA ASP A 353 8.45 -8.42 -19.10
C ASP A 353 8.19 -8.31 -17.58
N ALA A 354 8.39 -7.12 -17.02
CA ALA A 354 8.14 -6.84 -15.61
C ALA A 354 6.70 -7.15 -15.17
N LEU A 355 5.71 -6.99 -16.05
CA LEU A 355 4.31 -7.34 -15.77
C LEU A 355 4.16 -8.83 -15.44
N HIS A 356 4.84 -9.71 -16.19
CA HIS A 356 4.77 -11.15 -15.97
C HIS A 356 5.47 -11.57 -14.67
N VAL A 357 6.60 -10.95 -14.35
CA VAL A 357 7.31 -11.16 -13.09
C VAL A 357 6.45 -10.69 -11.92
N TRP A 358 5.85 -9.51 -12.02
CA TRP A 358 4.96 -8.95 -11.02
C TRP A 358 3.74 -9.84 -10.78
N ASN A 359 3.07 -10.30 -11.83
CA ASN A 359 1.88 -11.15 -11.72
C ASN A 359 2.14 -12.39 -10.86
N VAL A 360 3.27 -13.06 -11.06
CA VAL A 360 3.62 -14.26 -10.29
C VAL A 360 3.97 -13.90 -8.84
N ILE A 361 4.78 -12.86 -8.63
CA ILE A 361 5.16 -12.41 -7.27
C ILE A 361 3.93 -11.97 -6.49
N ALA A 362 3.08 -11.14 -7.09
CA ALA A 362 1.90 -10.62 -6.40
C ALA A 362 0.88 -11.74 -6.08
N THR A 363 0.65 -12.67 -7.01
CA THR A 363 -0.35 -13.73 -6.84
C THR A 363 0.11 -14.77 -5.81
N ASP A 364 1.27 -15.39 -6.01
CA ASP A 364 1.78 -16.44 -5.12
C ASP A 364 2.22 -15.85 -3.77
N GLY A 365 2.77 -14.62 -3.76
CA GLY A 365 3.16 -13.92 -2.54
C GLY A 365 1.96 -13.53 -1.68
N ALA A 366 0.88 -13.04 -2.30
CA ALA A 366 -0.36 -12.76 -1.58
C ALA A 366 -0.98 -14.00 -0.96
N MET A 367 -0.93 -15.15 -1.66
CA MET A 367 -1.39 -16.42 -1.08
C MET A 367 -0.63 -16.75 0.19
N TRP A 368 0.70 -16.62 0.14
CA TRP A 368 1.55 -17.00 1.27
C TRP A 368 1.43 -16.04 2.45
N GLN A 369 1.40 -14.73 2.18
CA GLN A 369 1.44 -13.69 3.21
C GLN A 369 0.05 -13.20 3.61
N MET A 370 -0.73 -12.71 2.66
CA MET A 370 -2.02 -12.08 2.93
C MET A 370 -3.10 -13.10 3.29
N ILE A 371 -3.15 -14.24 2.59
CA ILE A 371 -4.23 -15.21 2.75
C ILE A 371 -3.87 -16.26 3.80
N ARG A 372 -2.87 -17.13 3.54
CA ARG A 372 -2.47 -18.18 4.49
C ARG A 372 -1.77 -17.65 5.73
N GLY A 373 -1.08 -16.51 5.62
CA GLY A 373 -0.42 -15.81 6.71
C GLY A 373 -1.29 -14.79 7.43
N ASN A 374 -2.59 -14.72 7.12
CA ASN A 374 -3.55 -13.81 7.76
C ASN A 374 -3.08 -12.33 7.78
N GLY A 375 -2.42 -11.90 6.70
CA GLY A 375 -1.92 -10.56 6.52
C GLY A 375 -0.44 -10.36 6.85
N TYR A 376 0.13 -11.08 7.78
CA TYR A 376 1.54 -10.86 8.17
C TYR A 376 2.50 -11.96 7.73
N GLY A 377 2.02 -13.18 7.51
CA GLY A 377 2.88 -14.31 7.21
C GLY A 377 3.94 -14.54 8.30
N MET A 378 5.07 -15.11 7.91
CA MET A 378 6.25 -15.23 8.75
C MET A 378 7.25 -14.15 8.35
N ASN A 379 7.03 -12.93 8.84
CA ASN A 379 7.90 -11.79 8.60
C ASN A 379 9.32 -12.04 9.16
N TYR A 380 10.33 -11.44 8.53
CA TYR A 380 11.73 -11.74 8.88
C TYR A 380 12.11 -11.30 10.30
N ARG A 381 11.91 -10.05 10.66
CA ARG A 381 12.20 -9.44 11.98
C ARG A 381 11.40 -8.17 12.25
N GLY A 382 10.28 -7.98 11.55
CA GLY A 382 9.44 -6.81 11.74
C GLY A 382 8.57 -6.88 12.99
N LEU A 383 7.82 -5.82 13.21
CA LEU A 383 6.76 -5.80 14.18
C LEU A 383 5.54 -6.55 13.61
N PHE A 384 4.98 -7.45 14.40
CA PHE A 384 3.73 -8.14 14.10
C PHE A 384 2.58 -7.51 14.88
N ASP A 385 1.37 -7.65 14.36
CA ASP A 385 0.12 -7.35 15.03
C ASP A 385 -0.66 -8.66 15.26
N PRO A 386 -0.50 -9.33 16.42
CA PRO A 386 -1.13 -10.62 16.70
C PRO A 386 -2.66 -10.52 16.68
N GLU A 387 -3.22 -9.44 17.21
CA GLU A 387 -4.66 -9.23 17.26
C GLU A 387 -5.26 -9.11 15.84
N GLN A 388 -4.55 -8.45 14.92
CA GLN A 388 -4.97 -8.37 13.51
C GLN A 388 -4.87 -9.75 12.84
N ILE A 389 -3.80 -10.51 13.08
CA ILE A 389 -3.61 -11.87 12.53
C ILE A 389 -4.76 -12.77 12.94
N GLU A 390 -5.09 -12.81 14.23
CA GLU A 390 -6.18 -13.62 14.77
C GLU A 390 -7.55 -13.16 14.29
N HIS A 391 -7.78 -11.83 14.21
CA HIS A 391 -9.02 -11.27 13.67
C HIS A 391 -9.19 -11.67 12.21
N THR A 392 -8.15 -11.54 11.39
CA THR A 392 -8.15 -11.93 9.98
C THR A 392 -8.41 -13.44 9.82
N GLN A 393 -7.81 -14.29 10.66
CA GLN A 393 -8.07 -15.73 10.65
C GLN A 393 -9.54 -16.06 10.89
N ARG A 394 -10.15 -15.39 11.88
CA ARG A 394 -11.59 -15.54 12.16
C ARG A 394 -12.43 -15.07 10.95
N GLY A 395 -12.06 -13.94 10.37
CA GLY A 395 -12.72 -13.39 9.19
C GLY A 395 -12.70 -14.33 7.98
N TRP A 396 -11.56 -14.97 7.70
CA TRP A 396 -11.48 -15.99 6.65
C TRP A 396 -12.41 -17.19 6.90
N LYS A 397 -12.57 -17.62 8.15
CA LYS A 397 -13.46 -18.74 8.50
C LYS A 397 -14.94 -18.37 8.37
N THR A 398 -15.31 -17.11 8.58
CA THR A 398 -16.72 -16.69 8.66
C THR A 398 -17.21 -15.91 7.45
N ASN A 399 -16.36 -15.11 6.83
CA ASN A 399 -16.73 -14.09 5.85
C ASN A 399 -16.11 -14.30 4.44
N ALA A 400 -15.37 -15.38 4.19
CA ALA A 400 -14.72 -15.63 2.90
C ALA A 400 -15.69 -15.55 1.70
N ALA A 401 -16.94 -15.98 1.89
CA ALA A 401 -17.97 -15.89 0.85
C ALA A 401 -18.31 -14.45 0.43
N LEU A 402 -18.07 -13.47 1.30
CA LEU A 402 -18.38 -12.04 1.10
C LEU A 402 -17.27 -11.26 0.38
N THR A 403 -16.14 -11.91 0.09
CA THR A 403 -15.06 -11.29 -0.69
C THR A 403 -15.48 -10.99 -2.12
N SER A 404 -14.82 -10.01 -2.74
CA SER A 404 -15.09 -9.58 -4.11
C SER A 404 -14.82 -10.69 -5.14
N LYS A 405 -15.40 -10.54 -6.34
CA LYS A 405 -15.13 -11.45 -7.47
C LYS A 405 -13.63 -11.49 -7.82
N THR A 406 -12.96 -10.34 -7.72
CA THR A 406 -11.52 -10.21 -7.98
C THR A 406 -10.69 -10.96 -6.95
N LEU A 407 -10.96 -10.81 -5.66
CA LEU A 407 -10.23 -11.53 -4.61
C LEU A 407 -10.47 -13.04 -4.68
N LYS A 408 -11.70 -13.49 -5.02
CA LYS A 408 -11.97 -14.91 -5.29
C LYS A 408 -11.15 -15.44 -6.46
N PHE A 409 -11.03 -14.68 -7.55
CA PHE A 409 -10.16 -15.06 -8.68
C PHE A 409 -8.71 -15.22 -8.23
N VAL A 410 -8.16 -14.24 -7.49
CA VAL A 410 -6.79 -14.28 -6.97
C VAL A 410 -6.58 -15.50 -6.07
N LEU A 411 -7.51 -15.75 -5.14
CA LEU A 411 -7.46 -16.90 -4.23
C LEU A 411 -7.43 -18.22 -5.00
N LEU A 412 -8.33 -18.40 -5.97
CA LEU A 412 -8.42 -19.63 -6.76
C LEU A 412 -7.17 -19.84 -7.64
N CYS A 413 -6.68 -18.78 -8.27
CA CYS A 413 -5.46 -18.83 -9.08
C CYS A 413 -4.24 -19.16 -8.22
N ALA A 414 -4.04 -18.45 -7.12
CA ALA A 414 -2.88 -18.61 -6.25
C ALA A 414 -2.88 -19.97 -5.53
N GLU A 415 -4.04 -20.46 -5.06
CA GLU A 415 -4.14 -21.81 -4.47
C GLU A 415 -3.81 -22.90 -5.49
N HIS A 416 -4.30 -22.75 -6.73
CA HIS A 416 -4.00 -23.68 -7.81
C HIS A 416 -2.50 -23.70 -8.13
N THR A 417 -1.89 -22.54 -8.39
CA THR A 417 -0.46 -22.45 -8.74
C THR A 417 0.42 -22.94 -7.61
N PHE A 418 0.12 -22.55 -6.38
CA PHE A 418 0.89 -22.96 -5.21
C PHE A 418 0.82 -24.48 -4.96
N SER A 419 -0.36 -25.08 -5.06
CA SER A 419 -0.53 -26.54 -4.88
C SER A 419 0.25 -27.36 -5.91
N HIS A 420 0.45 -26.83 -7.13
CA HIS A 420 1.21 -27.50 -8.19
C HIS A 420 2.71 -27.25 -8.13
N THR A 421 3.14 -26.11 -7.60
CA THR A 421 4.55 -25.67 -7.66
C THR A 421 5.24 -25.62 -6.30
N GLY A 422 4.48 -25.70 -5.19
CA GLY A 422 5.02 -25.57 -3.83
C GLY A 422 5.76 -24.25 -3.58
N GLY A 423 5.38 -23.16 -4.28
CA GLY A 423 6.08 -21.87 -4.25
C GLY A 423 7.24 -21.75 -5.25
N GLY A 424 7.50 -22.79 -6.06
CA GLY A 424 8.57 -22.76 -7.06
C GLY A 424 8.35 -21.72 -8.16
N ALA A 425 7.10 -21.32 -8.46
CA ALA A 425 6.80 -20.24 -9.40
C ALA A 425 7.25 -18.89 -8.84
N TYR A 426 6.92 -18.59 -7.59
CA TYR A 426 7.37 -17.39 -6.87
C TYR A 426 8.91 -17.29 -6.85
N ALA A 427 9.58 -18.40 -6.52
CA ALA A 427 11.05 -18.44 -6.48
C ALA A 427 11.68 -18.15 -7.86
N ARG A 428 11.11 -18.71 -8.95
CA ARG A 428 11.58 -18.40 -10.32
C ARG A 428 11.37 -16.94 -10.67
N ALA A 429 10.21 -16.37 -10.41
CA ALA A 429 9.94 -14.94 -10.66
C ALA A 429 10.90 -14.04 -9.88
N SER A 430 11.14 -14.35 -8.60
CA SER A 430 12.11 -13.63 -7.77
C SER A 430 13.54 -13.73 -8.31
N ASN A 431 13.93 -14.88 -8.88
CA ASN A 431 15.26 -15.06 -9.50
C ASN A 431 15.40 -14.39 -10.87
N VAL A 432 14.29 -14.07 -11.55
CA VAL A 432 14.29 -13.28 -12.80
C VAL A 432 14.34 -11.78 -12.51
N ARG A 433 13.82 -11.33 -11.37
CA ARG A 433 13.81 -9.90 -10.96
C ARG A 433 15.13 -9.15 -11.19
N PRO A 434 16.34 -9.71 -10.89
CA PRO A 434 17.60 -9.03 -11.14
C PRO A 434 17.85 -8.66 -12.61
N GLN A 435 17.24 -9.36 -13.57
CA GLN A 435 17.38 -9.02 -15.00
C GLN A 435 16.60 -7.74 -15.32
N ILE A 436 15.40 -7.59 -14.77
CA ILE A 436 14.61 -6.35 -14.89
C ILE A 436 15.34 -5.19 -14.20
N ASN A 437 15.87 -5.41 -12.98
CA ASN A 437 16.64 -4.39 -12.26
C ASN A 437 17.84 -3.92 -13.11
N ALA A 438 18.61 -4.84 -13.70
CA ALA A 438 19.78 -4.49 -14.51
C ALA A 438 19.41 -3.67 -15.75
N ALA A 439 18.26 -3.93 -16.39
CA ALA A 439 17.79 -3.14 -17.53
C ALA A 439 17.41 -1.70 -17.12
N VAL A 440 16.67 -1.55 -16.01
CA VAL A 440 16.30 -0.22 -15.47
C VAL A 440 17.54 0.53 -15.01
N ASP A 441 18.49 -0.11 -14.33
CA ASP A 441 19.74 0.50 -13.87
C ASP A 441 20.61 0.95 -15.07
N ALA A 442 20.68 0.14 -16.14
CA ALA A 442 21.39 0.51 -17.36
C ALA A 442 20.74 1.73 -18.05
N ALA A 443 19.41 1.80 -18.10
CA ALA A 443 18.70 2.95 -18.61
C ALA A 443 18.95 4.20 -17.75
N LEU A 444 18.85 4.10 -16.43
CA LEU A 444 19.14 5.19 -15.48
C LEU A 444 20.64 5.55 -15.41
N GLY A 445 21.53 4.69 -15.94
CA GLY A 445 22.93 5.04 -16.19
C GLY A 445 23.12 6.01 -17.37
N ARG A 446 22.15 6.07 -18.30
CA ARG A 446 22.14 6.98 -19.46
C ARG A 446 21.29 8.23 -19.22
N PHE A 447 20.19 8.08 -18.49
CA PHE A 447 19.19 9.11 -18.23
C PHE A 447 19.13 9.42 -16.71
N ASP A 448 18.72 10.64 -16.39
CA ASP A 448 18.50 11.02 -14.99
C ASP A 448 17.13 10.54 -14.49
N VAL A 449 16.13 10.54 -15.38
CA VAL A 449 14.81 9.94 -15.14
C VAL A 449 14.27 9.27 -16.41
N LEU A 450 13.33 8.33 -16.21
CA LEU A 450 12.56 7.68 -17.28
C LEU A 450 11.12 8.17 -17.23
N CYS A 451 10.46 8.32 -18.40
CA CYS A 451 9.06 8.73 -18.49
C CYS A 451 8.26 7.82 -19.42
N TYR A 452 6.99 7.61 -19.05
CA TYR A 452 5.99 6.88 -19.84
C TYR A 452 4.57 7.17 -19.27
N PRO A 453 3.47 6.79 -19.97
CA PRO A 453 2.13 6.89 -19.41
C PRO A 453 2.02 6.09 -18.10
N THR A 454 1.54 6.69 -17.03
CA THR A 454 1.28 5.92 -15.81
C THR A 454 0.28 4.81 -16.08
N LEU A 455 -0.76 5.12 -16.84
CA LEU A 455 -1.82 4.17 -17.23
C LEU A 455 -2.07 4.29 -18.74
N PRO A 456 -2.45 3.19 -19.41
CA PRO A 456 -2.66 3.17 -20.86
C PRO A 456 -3.96 3.86 -21.32
N PHE A 457 -4.83 4.26 -20.37
CA PHE A 457 -6.13 4.86 -20.62
C PHE A 457 -6.57 5.75 -19.44
N PRO A 458 -7.51 6.70 -19.63
CA PRO A 458 -8.08 7.49 -18.54
C PRO A 458 -9.10 6.66 -17.74
N ALA A 459 -9.63 7.23 -16.63
CA ALA A 459 -10.57 6.58 -15.74
C ALA A 459 -11.75 5.92 -16.50
N THR A 460 -11.92 4.62 -16.32
CA THR A 460 -13.00 3.82 -16.94
C THR A 460 -14.29 3.89 -16.13
N LYS A 461 -15.42 3.51 -16.73
CA LYS A 461 -16.70 3.45 -16.01
C LYS A 461 -16.68 2.35 -14.96
N ILE A 462 -17.29 2.61 -13.82
CA ILE A 462 -17.50 1.62 -12.77
C ILE A 462 -18.43 0.54 -13.31
N PRO A 463 -18.03 -0.75 -13.27
CA PRO A 463 -18.91 -1.85 -13.69
C PRO A 463 -20.07 -2.01 -12.71
N SER A 464 -21.18 -2.53 -13.21
CA SER A 464 -22.30 -2.91 -12.34
C SER A 464 -21.89 -4.04 -11.37
N SER A 465 -22.50 -4.09 -10.19
CA SER A 465 -22.25 -5.16 -9.20
C SER A 465 -22.64 -6.55 -9.71
N ASP A 466 -23.59 -6.63 -10.66
CA ASP A 466 -24.05 -7.84 -11.32
C ASP A 466 -23.37 -8.10 -12.67
N ALA A 467 -22.39 -7.28 -13.09
CA ALA A 467 -21.59 -7.52 -14.28
C ALA A 467 -21.03 -8.96 -14.32
N PRO A 468 -20.84 -9.57 -15.49
CA PRO A 468 -20.17 -10.86 -15.62
C PRO A 468 -18.83 -10.89 -14.89
N ILE A 469 -18.43 -12.06 -14.38
CA ILE A 469 -17.21 -12.19 -13.55
C ILE A 469 -15.97 -11.74 -14.32
N ASP A 470 -15.86 -12.13 -15.58
CA ASP A 470 -14.74 -11.78 -16.47
C ASP A 470 -14.64 -10.27 -16.71
N GLU A 471 -15.77 -9.58 -16.97
CA GLU A 471 -15.81 -8.12 -17.08
C GLU A 471 -15.40 -7.45 -15.77
N TYR A 472 -16.00 -7.87 -14.64
CA TYR A 472 -15.73 -7.31 -13.33
C TYR A 472 -14.24 -7.43 -12.94
N VAL A 473 -13.64 -8.61 -13.17
CA VAL A 473 -12.23 -8.88 -12.86
C VAL A 473 -11.31 -8.15 -13.84
N ALA A 474 -11.64 -8.10 -15.13
CA ALA A 474 -10.87 -7.35 -16.11
C ALA A 474 -10.79 -5.85 -15.71
N ARG A 475 -11.92 -5.23 -15.39
CA ARG A 475 -11.99 -3.84 -14.93
C ARG A 475 -11.19 -3.58 -13.65
N ALA A 476 -10.98 -4.59 -12.82
CA ALA A 476 -10.20 -4.48 -11.58
C ALA A 476 -8.68 -4.52 -11.80
N LEU A 477 -8.18 -5.12 -12.90
CA LEU A 477 -6.77 -5.45 -13.08
C LEU A 477 -6.13 -4.87 -14.37
N GLU A 478 -6.92 -4.33 -15.31
CA GLU A 478 -6.46 -3.91 -16.64
C GLU A 478 -5.47 -2.73 -16.64
N MET A 479 -5.37 -1.96 -15.54
CA MET A 479 -4.54 -0.76 -15.45
C MET A 479 -3.08 -1.01 -15.02
N ILE A 480 -2.71 -2.24 -14.63
CA ILE A 480 -1.41 -2.58 -14.03
C ILE A 480 -0.20 -2.48 -14.99
N PRO A 481 -0.31 -2.63 -16.31
CA PRO A 481 0.81 -2.88 -17.21
C PRO A 481 2.03 -1.98 -17.01
N ASN A 482 1.86 -0.67 -16.95
CA ASN A 482 2.97 0.27 -16.81
C ASN A 482 3.49 0.44 -15.37
N THR A 483 2.66 0.14 -14.38
CA THR A 483 3.03 0.36 -12.98
C THR A 483 3.84 -0.79 -12.37
N ALA A 484 3.77 -1.99 -12.97
CA ALA A 484 4.41 -3.19 -12.47
C ALA A 484 5.94 -3.08 -12.34
N VAL A 485 6.60 -2.43 -13.30
CA VAL A 485 8.08 -2.37 -13.37
C VAL A 485 8.69 -1.76 -12.11
N SER A 486 8.17 -0.63 -11.64
CA SER A 486 8.71 0.05 -10.46
C SER A 486 8.42 -0.69 -9.14
N ASN A 487 7.40 -1.56 -9.09
CA ASN A 487 7.20 -2.46 -7.94
C ASN A 487 8.19 -3.62 -7.98
N VAL A 488 8.48 -4.19 -9.16
CA VAL A 488 9.46 -5.26 -9.34
C VAL A 488 10.87 -4.77 -8.99
N THR A 489 11.25 -3.58 -9.44
CA THR A 489 12.62 -3.06 -9.26
C THR A 489 12.82 -2.29 -7.95
N GLY A 490 11.75 -1.82 -7.32
CA GLY A 490 11.82 -0.99 -6.11
C GLY A 490 12.23 0.47 -6.37
N ASN A 491 12.36 0.90 -7.62
CA ASN A 491 12.70 2.29 -7.98
C ASN A 491 11.59 3.26 -7.58
N PRO A 492 11.90 4.51 -7.21
CA PRO A 492 10.90 5.54 -6.98
C PRO A 492 10.19 5.89 -8.29
N ASP A 493 8.87 6.13 -8.23
CA ASP A 493 8.02 6.40 -9.37
C ASP A 493 6.97 7.46 -8.98
N LEU A 494 7.13 8.65 -9.55
CA LEU A 494 6.26 9.80 -9.35
C LEU A 494 5.25 9.88 -10.50
N THR A 495 3.97 9.91 -10.17
CA THR A 495 2.90 10.21 -11.12
C THR A 495 2.52 11.69 -11.03
N ILE A 496 2.50 12.37 -12.15
CA ILE A 496 2.00 13.76 -12.28
C ILE A 496 0.88 13.83 -13.33
N PRO A 497 -0.15 14.66 -13.14
CA PRO A 497 -1.21 14.85 -14.13
C PRO A 497 -0.69 15.67 -15.31
N VAL A 498 -1.03 15.25 -16.56
CA VAL A 498 -0.58 15.92 -17.79
C VAL A 498 -1.73 16.35 -18.69
N ALA A 499 -2.95 15.90 -18.46
CA ALA A 499 -4.11 16.35 -19.22
C ALA A 499 -4.53 17.75 -18.76
N ALA A 500 -4.85 18.59 -19.71
CA ALA A 500 -5.42 19.92 -19.52
C ALA A 500 -6.68 20.09 -20.39
N GLY A 501 -7.59 20.96 -19.98
CA GLY A 501 -8.64 21.45 -20.87
C GLY A 501 -9.95 20.67 -20.88
N GLY A 502 -10.44 20.18 -19.73
CA GLY A 502 -11.81 19.68 -19.55
C GLY A 502 -12.03 18.23 -19.94
N GLY A 503 -10.94 17.47 -20.20
CA GLY A 503 -10.94 16.01 -20.30
C GLY A 503 -10.75 15.34 -18.94
N LEU A 504 -10.79 14.00 -18.93
CA LEU A 504 -10.39 13.23 -17.77
C LEU A 504 -8.87 13.33 -17.57
N PRO A 505 -8.36 13.30 -16.33
CA PRO A 505 -6.94 13.32 -16.06
C PRO A 505 -6.21 12.14 -16.72
N VAL A 506 -4.98 12.41 -17.17
CA VAL A 506 -4.02 11.43 -17.64
C VAL A 506 -2.73 11.62 -16.83
N GLY A 507 -2.13 10.54 -16.37
CA GLY A 507 -0.90 10.56 -15.57
C GLY A 507 0.34 10.23 -16.40
N MET A 508 1.45 10.91 -16.12
CA MET A 508 2.79 10.56 -16.57
C MET A 508 3.62 10.08 -15.39
N SER A 509 4.19 8.89 -15.50
CA SER A 509 5.20 8.36 -14.57
C SER A 509 6.57 8.97 -14.86
N ILE A 510 7.27 9.34 -13.79
CA ILE A 510 8.66 9.79 -13.77
C ILE A 510 9.41 8.86 -12.82
N VAL A 511 10.28 8.00 -13.36
CA VAL A 511 11.01 6.97 -12.61
C VAL A 511 12.47 7.37 -12.48
N GLY A 512 13.04 7.23 -11.28
CA GLY A 512 14.42 7.58 -10.97
C GLY A 512 15.24 6.46 -10.36
N ARG A 513 16.49 6.80 -10.04
CA ARG A 513 17.39 5.92 -9.28
C ARG A 513 16.84 5.72 -7.87
N GLN A 514 17.11 4.57 -7.29
CA GLN A 514 16.79 4.34 -5.88
C GLN A 514 17.45 5.42 -4.99
N TRP A 515 16.67 5.93 -4.04
CA TRP A 515 17.06 6.99 -3.08
C TRP A 515 17.23 8.39 -3.69
N ASP A 516 16.79 8.60 -4.95
CA ASP A 516 16.88 9.90 -5.64
C ASP A 516 15.50 10.52 -5.93
N GLU A 517 14.62 10.51 -4.94
CA GLU A 517 13.29 11.12 -5.01
C GLU A 517 13.37 12.64 -5.28
N ARG A 518 14.44 13.30 -4.86
CA ARG A 518 14.67 14.73 -5.12
C ARG A 518 14.68 15.06 -6.59
N THR A 519 15.35 14.25 -7.41
CA THR A 519 15.36 14.45 -8.87
C THR A 519 13.96 14.32 -9.46
N LEU A 520 13.15 13.35 -9.00
CA LEU A 520 11.76 13.19 -9.46
C LEU A 520 10.91 14.41 -9.07
N ILE A 521 11.03 14.87 -7.83
CA ILE A 521 10.32 16.04 -7.30
C ILE A 521 10.71 17.30 -8.08
N ARG A 522 11.99 17.48 -8.37
CA ARG A 522 12.52 18.59 -9.18
C ARG A 522 11.94 18.58 -10.60
N VAL A 523 11.88 17.42 -11.27
CA VAL A 523 11.29 17.27 -12.61
C VAL A 523 9.78 17.53 -12.56
N GLY A 524 9.07 16.93 -11.60
CA GLY A 524 7.64 17.17 -11.38
C GLY A 524 7.31 18.66 -11.14
N ARG A 525 8.12 19.34 -10.33
CA ARG A 525 7.96 20.76 -10.03
C ARG A 525 8.22 21.64 -11.26
N ALA A 526 9.23 21.32 -12.06
CA ALA A 526 9.48 22.02 -13.31
C ALA A 526 8.29 21.90 -14.26
N TYR A 527 7.72 20.69 -14.39
CA TYR A 527 6.51 20.48 -15.19
C TYR A 527 5.31 21.25 -14.64
N GLU A 528 5.06 21.18 -13.33
CA GLU A 528 3.99 21.94 -12.67
C GLU A 528 4.05 23.43 -13.00
N ARG A 529 5.24 24.03 -12.98
CA ARG A 529 5.46 25.43 -13.37
C ARG A 529 5.18 25.69 -14.85
N LEU A 530 5.63 24.79 -15.74
CA LEU A 530 5.39 24.89 -17.19
C LEU A 530 3.91 24.93 -17.55
N VAL A 531 3.06 24.24 -16.77
CA VAL A 531 1.61 24.20 -17.00
C VAL A 531 0.83 25.24 -16.18
N GLY A 532 1.51 26.00 -15.31
CA GLY A 532 0.87 27.01 -14.46
C GLY A 532 0.12 26.45 -13.24
N GLY A 533 0.50 25.26 -12.79
CA GLY A 533 -0.17 24.48 -11.74
C GLY A 533 -1.02 23.34 -12.31
N PHE A 534 -1.26 22.32 -11.50
CA PHE A 534 -2.12 21.20 -11.90
C PHE A 534 -3.61 21.58 -11.81
N GLU A 535 -4.40 21.10 -12.75
CA GLU A 535 -5.83 21.39 -12.80
C GLU A 535 -6.57 20.69 -11.65
N LEU A 536 -7.42 21.45 -10.97
CA LEU A 536 -8.29 20.90 -9.92
C LEU A 536 -9.52 20.24 -10.55
N SER A 537 -10.06 19.22 -9.86
CA SER A 537 -11.35 18.64 -10.25
C SER A 537 -12.47 19.69 -10.17
N PRO A 538 -13.58 19.51 -10.91
CA PRO A 538 -14.73 20.41 -10.81
C PRO A 538 -15.23 20.56 -9.37
N MET A 539 -15.24 19.47 -8.62
CA MET A 539 -15.70 19.46 -7.21
C MET A 539 -14.75 20.25 -6.30
N ALA A 540 -13.43 20.14 -6.49
CA ALA A 540 -12.47 20.92 -5.71
C ALA A 540 -12.56 22.42 -6.01
N LYS A 541 -12.87 22.81 -7.26
CA LYS A 541 -13.07 24.20 -7.64
C LYS A 541 -14.27 24.81 -6.86
N GLU A 542 -15.34 24.06 -6.70
CA GLU A 542 -16.51 24.50 -5.91
C GLU A 542 -16.19 24.59 -4.42
N SER A 543 -15.53 23.59 -3.83
CA SER A 543 -15.24 23.51 -2.39
C SER A 543 -14.18 24.52 -1.92
N LEU A 544 -13.20 24.86 -2.77
CA LEU A 544 -12.11 25.77 -2.44
C LEU A 544 -12.37 27.22 -2.85
N GLY A 545 -13.54 27.52 -3.42
CA GLY A 545 -13.98 28.89 -3.77
C GLY A 545 -13.26 29.47 -4.98
N GLY A 546 -13.00 28.62 -5.98
CA GLY A 546 -12.33 28.94 -7.23
C GLY A 546 -13.15 29.76 -8.20
#